data_8c6490b353f82a77ad997a32ac98684e
#
_entry.id   8c6490b353f82a77ad997a32ac98684e
#
_cell.length_a   1.000
_cell.length_b   1.000
_cell.length_c   1.000
_cell.angle_alpha   90.00
_cell.angle_beta   90.00
_cell.angle_gamma   90.00
#
_symmetry.space_group_name_H-M   'P 1'
#
loop_
_entity.id
_entity.type
_entity.pdbx_description
1 polymer ?
#
loop_
_entity_poly.entity_id
_entity_poly.type
_entity_poly.pdbx_seq_one_letter_code
_entity_poly.pdbx_strand_id
1 'polypeptide(L)'
;RGANGVILVTTKRGEEGKAQISVSTSASLQKPIRLYEYANSYDYAVAFNEKLTNDGASPVFGEKILDAFKNHTDPLLYPDMDWMELILKPTSFQSQHNLSISGGTDRVRYFTSVGILTQDGLFRSFDAGYNSNFTYNRYNYRANLDIDVTRSTLLKINLGGRLEDTKEPNTKSNLFTPIFFK
;
A
#
# COMPACT_ATOMS: atom_id res chain seq x y z
N ARG A 1 2.49 24.11 29.02
CA ARG A 1 1.09 24.57 28.77
C ARG A 1 0.86 24.48 27.27
N GLY A 2 0.12 23.46 26.83
CA GLY A 2 -0.24 23.32 25.41
C GLY A 2 -1.49 24.19 25.09
N ALA A 3 -1.32 25.20 24.28
CA ALA A 3 -2.40 26.10 23.90
C ALA A 3 -3.51 25.40 23.09
N ASN A 4 -3.20 24.24 22.49
CA ASN A 4 -4.11 23.51 21.55
C ASN A 4 -4.58 22.16 22.10
N GLY A 5 -4.48 21.92 23.40
CA GLY A 5 -4.85 20.65 24.04
C GLY A 5 -3.70 19.65 24.09
N VAL A 6 -3.92 18.57 24.84
CA VAL A 6 -2.94 17.49 25.03
C VAL A 6 -3.64 16.16 24.78
N ILE A 7 -3.02 15.31 23.96
CA ILE A 7 -3.43 13.91 23.78
C ILE A 7 -2.53 13.05 24.66
N LEU A 8 -3.12 12.45 25.71
CA LEU A 8 -2.41 11.51 26.57
C LEU A 8 -2.67 10.08 26.07
N VAL A 9 -1.60 9.40 25.66
CA VAL A 9 -1.67 7.99 25.23
C VAL A 9 -1.13 7.11 26.35
N THR A 10 -1.98 6.26 26.92
CA THR A 10 -1.60 5.26 27.91
C THR A 10 -1.53 3.90 27.23
N THR A 11 -0.41 3.21 27.40
CA THR A 11 -0.23 1.86 26.81
C THR A 11 -0.82 0.78 27.71
N LYS A 12 -1.31 -0.28 27.10
CA LYS A 12 -1.87 -1.44 27.82
C LYS A 12 -0.79 -2.03 28.73
N ARG A 13 -1.19 -2.36 29.95
CA ARG A 13 -0.35 -2.99 30.98
C ARG A 13 -0.91 -4.35 31.39
N GLY A 14 -0.09 -5.13 32.05
CA GLY A 14 -0.54 -6.36 32.69
C GLY A 14 -1.38 -6.06 33.94
N GLU A 15 -2.24 -7.00 34.24
CA GLU A 15 -3.05 -7.01 35.46
C GLU A 15 -2.73 -8.27 36.27
N GLU A 16 -3.01 -8.25 37.57
CA GLU A 16 -2.91 -9.44 38.40
C GLU A 16 -3.87 -10.52 37.92
N GLY A 17 -3.37 -11.72 37.76
CA GLY A 17 -4.15 -12.85 37.33
C GLY A 17 -3.36 -13.83 36.45
N LYS A 18 -4.07 -14.87 36.01
CA LYS A 18 -3.49 -15.87 35.10
C LYS A 18 -3.08 -15.24 33.77
N ALA A 19 -2.03 -15.80 33.18
CA ALA A 19 -1.59 -15.39 31.86
C ALA A 19 -2.72 -15.50 30.82
N GLN A 20 -3.00 -14.41 30.15
CA GLN A 20 -3.96 -14.32 29.06
C GLN A 20 -3.20 -14.17 27.76
N ILE A 21 -3.45 -15.04 26.81
CA ILE A 21 -2.90 -15.00 25.47
C ILE A 21 -4.01 -14.56 24.51
N SER A 22 -3.74 -13.52 23.74
CA SER A 22 -4.65 -13.03 22.72
C SER A 22 -3.96 -13.07 21.38
N VAL A 23 -4.59 -13.70 20.40
CA VAL A 23 -4.14 -13.76 19.01
C VAL A 23 -5.22 -13.12 18.15
N SER A 24 -4.83 -12.20 17.29
CA SER A 24 -5.70 -11.67 16.25
C SER A 24 -5.03 -11.73 14.90
N THR A 25 -5.77 -12.21 13.92
CA THR A 25 -5.32 -12.29 12.54
C THR A 25 -6.38 -11.70 11.65
N SER A 26 -5.96 -10.85 10.72
CA SER A 26 -6.82 -10.32 9.67
C SER A 26 -6.14 -10.45 8.32
N ALA A 27 -6.94 -10.74 7.31
CA ALA A 27 -6.52 -10.76 5.91
C ALA A 27 -7.53 -9.92 5.12
N SER A 28 -7.03 -9.11 4.19
CA SER A 28 -7.87 -8.27 3.36
C SER A 28 -7.37 -8.23 1.92
N LEU A 29 -8.33 -8.20 1.00
CA LEU A 29 -8.07 -7.91 -0.39
C LEU A 29 -8.39 -6.42 -0.62
N GLN A 30 -7.41 -5.71 -1.14
CA GLN A 30 -7.52 -4.30 -1.49
C GLN A 30 -7.68 -4.18 -3.00
N LYS A 31 -8.53 -3.29 -3.44
CA LYS A 31 -8.67 -2.92 -4.85
C LYS A 31 -8.77 -1.40 -4.99
N PRO A 32 -8.33 -0.84 -6.12
CA PRO A 32 -8.54 0.57 -6.39
C PRO A 32 -10.03 0.90 -6.35
N ILE A 33 -10.39 2.01 -5.74
CA ILE A 33 -11.77 2.52 -5.74
C ILE A 33 -12.14 2.98 -7.15
N ARG A 34 -11.19 3.60 -7.84
CA ARG A 34 -11.34 4.12 -9.19
C ARG A 34 -9.98 4.11 -9.89
N LEU A 35 -9.96 3.67 -11.10
CA LEU A 35 -8.85 3.85 -12.05
C LEU A 35 -9.28 4.85 -13.11
N TYR A 36 -8.32 5.50 -13.74
CA TYR A 36 -8.59 6.34 -14.90
C TYR A 36 -8.92 5.45 -16.09
N GLU A 37 -10.00 5.78 -16.77
CA GLU A 37 -10.34 5.21 -18.05
C GLU A 37 -9.74 6.10 -19.14
N TYR A 38 -8.87 5.54 -19.94
CA TYR A 38 -8.26 6.24 -21.07
C TYR A 38 -9.05 5.99 -22.33
N ALA A 39 -9.00 6.97 -23.24
CA ALA A 39 -9.47 6.76 -24.59
C ALA A 39 -8.69 5.60 -25.21
N ASN A 40 -9.38 4.71 -25.93
CA ASN A 40 -8.74 3.71 -26.76
C ASN A 40 -7.96 4.38 -27.91
N SER A 41 -7.15 3.60 -28.62
CA SER A 41 -6.29 4.13 -29.68
C SER A 41 -7.07 4.81 -30.81
N TYR A 42 -8.28 4.30 -31.13
CA TYR A 42 -9.15 4.88 -32.14
C TYR A 42 -9.67 6.26 -31.70
N ASP A 43 -10.28 6.35 -30.52
CA ASP A 43 -10.85 7.57 -29.99
C ASP A 43 -9.78 8.65 -29.81
N TYR A 44 -8.58 8.25 -29.33
CA TYR A 44 -7.44 9.15 -29.24
C TYR A 44 -7.03 9.69 -30.63
N ALA A 45 -6.89 8.82 -31.63
CA ALA A 45 -6.46 9.21 -32.95
C ALA A 45 -7.47 10.15 -33.63
N VAL A 46 -8.77 9.90 -33.46
CA VAL A 46 -9.85 10.78 -33.96
C VAL A 46 -9.78 12.13 -33.29
N ALA A 47 -9.74 12.20 -31.96
CA ALA A 47 -9.68 13.44 -31.23
C ALA A 47 -8.40 14.25 -31.52
N PHE A 48 -7.28 13.56 -31.72
CA PHE A 48 -6.02 14.21 -32.10
C PHE A 48 -6.08 14.80 -33.50
N ASN A 49 -6.64 14.10 -34.47
CA ASN A 49 -6.86 14.62 -35.83
C ASN A 49 -7.80 15.85 -35.82
N GLU A 50 -8.87 15.79 -35.02
CA GLU A 50 -9.80 16.91 -34.86
C GLU A 50 -9.09 18.13 -34.29
N LYS A 51 -8.27 17.94 -33.25
CA LYS A 51 -7.43 19.01 -32.70
C LYS A 51 -6.53 19.64 -33.76
N LEU A 52 -5.81 18.82 -34.53
CA LEU A 52 -4.91 19.34 -35.58
C LEU A 52 -5.68 20.13 -36.64
N THR A 53 -6.85 19.64 -37.04
CA THR A 53 -7.70 20.34 -38.01
C THR A 53 -8.17 21.68 -37.47
N ASN A 54 -8.56 21.75 -36.21
CA ASN A 54 -8.96 23.00 -35.56
C ASN A 54 -7.80 24.00 -35.41
N ASP A 55 -6.57 23.49 -35.27
CA ASP A 55 -5.34 24.30 -35.24
C ASP A 55 -4.85 24.69 -36.67
N GLY A 56 -5.59 24.32 -37.74
CA GLY A 56 -5.23 24.58 -39.12
C GLY A 56 -4.13 23.67 -39.67
N ALA A 57 -3.82 22.58 -39.01
CA ALA A 57 -2.85 21.57 -39.44
C ALA A 57 -3.56 20.36 -40.11
N SER A 58 -2.78 19.57 -40.86
CA SER A 58 -3.30 18.35 -41.49
C SER A 58 -3.41 17.21 -40.49
N PRO A 59 -4.43 16.34 -40.62
CA PRO A 59 -4.52 15.12 -39.84
C PRO A 59 -3.29 14.22 -40.01
N VAL A 60 -2.84 13.61 -38.92
CA VAL A 60 -1.69 12.68 -38.90
C VAL A 60 -2.13 11.24 -39.07
N PHE A 61 -3.27 10.88 -38.52
CA PHE A 61 -3.80 9.53 -38.64
C PHE A 61 -4.72 9.43 -39.86
N GLY A 62 -4.22 8.80 -40.93
CA GLY A 62 -5.00 8.58 -42.14
C GLY A 62 -6.11 7.52 -41.95
N GLU A 63 -7.06 7.46 -42.86
CA GLU A 63 -8.22 6.53 -42.80
C GLU A 63 -7.82 5.08 -42.58
N LYS A 64 -6.76 4.61 -43.25
CA LYS A 64 -6.24 3.25 -43.07
C LYS A 64 -5.83 2.94 -41.63
N ILE A 65 -5.21 3.92 -40.96
CA ILE A 65 -4.74 3.79 -39.58
C ILE A 65 -5.96 3.80 -38.63
N LEU A 66 -6.90 4.72 -38.86
CA LEU A 66 -8.14 4.78 -38.09
C LEU A 66 -8.97 3.50 -38.21
N ASP A 67 -9.06 2.95 -39.44
CA ASP A 67 -9.75 1.68 -39.66
C ASP A 67 -9.05 0.50 -38.98
N ALA A 68 -7.71 0.50 -38.98
CA ALA A 68 -6.92 -0.53 -38.29
C ALA A 68 -7.13 -0.49 -36.76
N PHE A 69 -7.13 0.69 -36.15
CA PHE A 69 -7.45 0.84 -34.71
C PHE A 69 -8.89 0.43 -34.40
N LYS A 70 -9.85 0.87 -35.23
CA LYS A 70 -11.27 0.59 -35.02
C LYS A 70 -11.60 -0.92 -35.10
N ASN A 71 -10.99 -1.61 -36.06
CA ASN A 71 -11.27 -3.02 -36.33
C ASN A 71 -10.23 -3.98 -35.76
N HIS A 72 -9.21 -3.48 -35.04
CA HIS A 72 -8.11 -4.26 -34.46
C HIS A 72 -7.44 -5.21 -35.46
N THR A 73 -7.27 -4.77 -36.72
CA THR A 73 -6.83 -5.62 -37.82
C THR A 73 -5.38 -6.04 -37.75
N ASP A 74 -4.52 -5.24 -37.13
CA ASP A 74 -3.10 -5.53 -36.91
C ASP A 74 -2.64 -5.03 -35.52
N PRO A 75 -2.86 -5.84 -34.48
CA PRO A 75 -2.52 -5.44 -33.11
C PRO A 75 -1.01 -5.22 -32.87
N LEU A 76 -0.16 -5.71 -33.76
CA LEU A 76 1.28 -5.54 -33.64
C LEU A 76 1.72 -4.15 -34.13
N LEU A 77 1.20 -3.69 -35.27
CA LEU A 77 1.50 -2.38 -35.84
C LEU A 77 0.62 -1.26 -35.30
N TYR A 78 -0.62 -1.60 -34.94
CA TYR A 78 -1.63 -0.66 -34.42
C TYR A 78 -2.19 -1.17 -33.09
N PRO A 79 -1.35 -1.17 -32.01
CA PRO A 79 -1.77 -1.68 -30.71
C PRO A 79 -2.83 -0.78 -30.08
N ASP A 80 -3.81 -1.43 -29.46
CA ASP A 80 -4.78 -0.78 -28.56
C ASP A 80 -4.60 -1.37 -27.17
N MET A 81 -3.87 -0.66 -26.33
CA MET A 81 -3.42 -1.18 -25.05
C MET A 81 -4.02 -0.40 -23.88
N ASP A 82 -4.72 -1.10 -23.01
CA ASP A 82 -5.04 -0.58 -21.68
C ASP A 82 -3.80 -0.68 -20.76
N TRP A 83 -3.11 0.45 -20.64
CA TRP A 83 -1.92 0.55 -19.81
C TRP A 83 -2.20 0.31 -18.34
N MET A 84 -3.40 0.64 -17.86
CA MET A 84 -3.76 0.43 -16.46
C MET A 84 -3.94 -1.07 -16.18
N GLU A 85 -4.62 -1.80 -17.06
CA GLU A 85 -4.75 -3.25 -16.95
C GLU A 85 -3.41 -3.96 -17.11
N LEU A 86 -2.56 -3.47 -18.00
CA LEU A 86 -1.23 -4.04 -18.21
C LEU A 86 -0.34 -3.89 -16.97
N ILE A 87 -0.33 -2.74 -16.32
CA ILE A 87 0.61 -2.40 -15.25
C ILE A 87 0.07 -2.78 -13.87
N LEU A 88 -1.24 -2.73 -13.68
CA LEU A 88 -1.86 -2.94 -12.38
C LEU A 88 -2.50 -4.32 -12.25
N LYS A 89 -2.40 -4.85 -11.04
CA LYS A 89 -3.21 -5.99 -10.58
C LYS A 89 -4.60 -5.49 -10.17
N PRO A 90 -5.65 -6.27 -10.40
CA PRO A 90 -7.00 -5.88 -9.96
C PRO A 90 -7.12 -5.81 -8.45
N THR A 91 -6.30 -6.57 -7.73
CA THR A 91 -6.31 -6.63 -6.27
C THR A 91 -4.90 -6.79 -5.72
N SER A 92 -4.71 -6.33 -4.48
CA SER A 92 -3.54 -6.63 -3.67
C SER A 92 -3.94 -7.25 -2.33
N PHE A 93 -3.00 -7.92 -1.69
CA PHE A 93 -3.23 -8.62 -0.44
C PHE A 93 -2.56 -7.90 0.72
N GLN A 94 -3.27 -7.84 1.85
CA GLN A 94 -2.74 -7.37 3.12
C GLN A 94 -3.06 -8.38 4.21
N SER A 95 -2.08 -8.69 5.05
CA SER A 95 -2.31 -9.46 6.27
C SER A 95 -1.77 -8.74 7.49
N GLN A 96 -2.45 -8.93 8.61
CA GLN A 96 -2.01 -8.43 9.90
C GLN A 96 -2.20 -9.50 10.96
N HIS A 97 -1.15 -9.75 11.73
CA HIS A 97 -1.13 -10.71 12.80
C HIS A 97 -0.65 -10.03 14.08
N ASN A 98 -1.39 -10.20 15.15
CA ASN A 98 -0.99 -9.67 16.46
C ASN A 98 -1.09 -10.80 17.49
N LEU A 99 -0.06 -10.92 18.30
CA LEU A 99 0.00 -11.77 19.48
C LEU A 99 0.24 -10.88 20.70
N SER A 100 -0.51 -11.07 21.76
CA SER A 100 -0.22 -10.44 23.03
C SER A 100 -0.38 -11.40 24.17
N ILE A 101 0.44 -11.22 25.19
CA ILE A 101 0.43 -11.99 26.43
C ILE A 101 0.41 -11.00 27.58
N SER A 102 -0.51 -11.14 28.50
CA SER A 102 -0.59 -10.31 29.71
C SER A 102 -0.92 -11.18 30.91
N GLY A 103 -0.46 -10.73 32.07
CA GLY A 103 -0.74 -11.40 33.33
C GLY A 103 0.07 -10.80 34.45
N GLY A 104 -0.01 -11.43 35.61
CA GLY A 104 0.80 -10.96 36.75
C GLY A 104 0.43 -11.62 38.05
N THR A 105 1.24 -11.31 39.04
CA THR A 105 1.01 -11.61 40.44
C THR A 105 0.76 -10.28 41.20
N ASP A 106 0.57 -10.37 42.50
CA ASP A 106 0.51 -9.20 43.39
C ASP A 106 1.72 -8.25 43.24
N ARG A 107 2.89 -8.79 42.86
CA ARG A 107 4.15 -8.04 42.78
C ARG A 107 4.66 -7.77 41.36
N VAL A 108 4.28 -8.56 40.39
CA VAL A 108 4.82 -8.47 39.03
C VAL A 108 3.67 -8.52 38.03
N ARG A 109 3.52 -7.49 37.22
CA ARG A 109 2.52 -7.42 36.16
C ARG A 109 3.23 -7.18 34.83
N TYR A 110 2.84 -7.91 33.82
CA TYR A 110 3.48 -7.85 32.51
C TYR A 110 2.47 -7.82 31.36
N PHE A 111 2.84 -7.11 30.33
CA PHE A 111 2.18 -7.12 29.03
C PHE A 111 3.23 -7.16 27.93
N THR A 112 3.15 -8.14 27.07
CA THR A 112 4.02 -8.26 25.89
C THR A 112 3.17 -8.42 24.64
N SER A 113 3.56 -7.76 23.55
CA SER A 113 2.89 -7.93 22.25
C SER A 113 3.88 -7.86 21.09
N VAL A 114 3.56 -8.63 20.07
CA VAL A 114 4.23 -8.61 18.76
C VAL A 114 3.17 -8.46 17.70
N GLY A 115 3.42 -7.59 16.73
CA GLY A 115 2.55 -7.39 15.58
C GLY A 115 3.34 -7.45 14.28
N ILE A 116 2.77 -8.09 13.29
CA ILE A 116 3.30 -8.20 11.93
C ILE A 116 2.22 -7.72 10.97
N LEU A 117 2.57 -6.80 10.09
CA LEU A 117 1.72 -6.38 8.99
C LEU A 117 2.52 -6.53 7.70
N THR A 118 1.94 -7.21 6.73
CA THR A 118 2.48 -7.32 5.37
C THR A 118 1.44 -6.80 4.39
N GLN A 119 1.87 -5.98 3.46
CA GLN A 119 1.02 -5.39 2.44
C GLN A 119 1.71 -5.43 1.10
N ASP A 120 1.03 -5.97 0.12
CA ASP A 120 1.41 -5.96 -1.28
C ASP A 120 0.89 -4.70 -1.98
N GLY A 121 1.60 -4.26 -3.03
CA GLY A 121 1.13 -3.21 -3.91
C GLY A 121 0.31 -3.75 -5.08
N LEU A 122 -0.17 -2.82 -5.88
CA LEU A 122 -1.00 -3.11 -7.05
C LEU A 122 -0.21 -3.26 -8.35
N PHE A 123 1.09 -2.94 -8.38
CA PHE A 123 1.88 -3.09 -9.59
C PHE A 123 2.12 -4.57 -9.92
N ARG A 124 2.00 -4.92 -11.18
CA ARG A 124 2.42 -6.22 -11.68
C ARG A 124 3.94 -6.31 -11.65
N SER A 125 4.47 -7.45 -11.27
CA SER A 125 5.88 -7.77 -11.43
C SER A 125 6.08 -8.36 -12.81
N PHE A 126 6.89 -7.70 -13.62
CA PHE A 126 7.34 -8.23 -14.91
C PHE A 126 8.64 -8.99 -14.68
N ASP A 127 8.89 -10.02 -15.47
CA ASP A 127 10.10 -10.85 -15.36
C ASP A 127 11.33 -10.11 -15.92
N ALA A 128 11.67 -9.02 -15.25
CA ALA A 128 12.75 -8.10 -15.64
C ALA A 128 13.97 -8.17 -14.71
N GLY A 129 14.12 -9.28 -13.96
CA GLY A 129 15.24 -9.46 -13.02
C GLY A 129 15.10 -8.66 -11.71
N TYR A 130 14.03 -7.88 -11.53
CA TYR A 130 13.71 -7.18 -10.29
C TYR A 130 12.20 -7.10 -10.09
N ASN A 131 11.78 -7.05 -8.82
CA ASN A 131 10.38 -6.88 -8.47
C ASN A 131 10.03 -5.39 -8.44
N SER A 132 9.23 -4.93 -9.41
CA SER A 132 8.73 -3.56 -9.51
C SER A 132 7.51 -3.27 -8.62
N ASN A 133 7.01 -4.26 -7.88
CA ASN A 133 5.86 -4.08 -7.03
C ASN A 133 6.23 -3.34 -5.74
N PHE A 134 5.28 -2.56 -5.22
CA PHE A 134 5.38 -2.02 -3.88
C PHE A 134 5.15 -3.12 -2.85
N THR A 135 5.99 -3.19 -1.83
CA THR A 135 5.74 -4.05 -0.66
C THR A 135 6.05 -3.29 0.62
N TYR A 136 5.21 -3.49 1.62
CA TYR A 136 5.38 -2.88 2.92
C TYR A 136 5.27 -3.95 4.01
N ASN A 137 6.33 -4.08 4.81
CA ASN A 137 6.36 -4.97 5.97
C ASN A 137 6.61 -4.14 7.22
N ARG A 138 5.80 -4.34 8.23
CA ARG A 138 5.95 -3.68 9.52
C ARG A 138 5.93 -4.71 10.64
N TYR A 139 6.95 -4.66 11.46
CA TYR A 139 7.11 -5.45 12.67
C TYR A 139 7.10 -4.48 13.85
N ASN A 140 6.25 -4.74 14.82
CA ASN A 140 6.21 -3.95 16.04
C ASN A 140 6.22 -4.88 17.25
N TYR A 141 6.90 -4.44 18.28
CA TYR A 141 6.92 -5.15 19.55
C TYR A 141 6.74 -4.17 20.70
N ARG A 142 6.21 -4.68 21.80
CA ARG A 142 6.07 -3.96 23.05
C ARG A 142 6.20 -4.93 24.21
N ALA A 143 6.91 -4.49 25.27
CA ALA A 143 6.93 -5.17 26.55
C ALA A 143 6.83 -4.11 27.65
N ASN A 144 5.83 -4.26 28.50
CA ASN A 144 5.62 -3.45 29.70
C ASN A 144 5.69 -4.38 30.91
N LEU A 145 6.52 -3.99 31.88
CA LEU A 145 6.73 -4.76 33.10
C LEU A 145 6.66 -3.80 34.29
N ASP A 146 5.81 -4.11 35.23
CA ASP A 146 5.65 -3.41 36.49
C ASP A 146 6.04 -4.35 37.62
N ILE A 147 7.00 -3.96 38.46
CA ILE A 147 7.53 -4.76 39.57
C ILE A 147 7.43 -3.95 40.85
N ASP A 148 6.65 -4.44 41.79
CA ASP A 148 6.65 -3.90 43.15
C ASP A 148 7.85 -4.47 43.93
N VAL A 149 9.00 -3.75 43.86
CA VAL A 149 10.25 -4.16 44.48
C VAL A 149 10.15 -4.16 45.99
N THR A 150 9.49 -3.16 46.54
CA THR A 150 9.14 -3.04 47.97
C THR A 150 7.71 -2.51 48.06
N ARG A 151 7.18 -2.40 49.30
CA ARG A 151 5.85 -1.80 49.53
C ARG A 151 5.75 -0.33 49.09
N SER A 152 6.90 0.35 48.99
CA SER A 152 6.96 1.75 48.60
C SER A 152 7.69 2.02 47.29
N THR A 153 8.23 0.97 46.65
CA THR A 153 9.05 1.11 45.43
C THR A 153 8.48 0.29 44.29
N LEU A 154 8.07 0.98 43.23
CA LEU A 154 7.56 0.38 41.98
C LEU A 154 8.57 0.67 40.85
N LEU A 155 9.07 -0.40 40.24
CA LEU A 155 9.89 -0.33 39.03
C LEU A 155 9.00 -0.56 37.79
N LYS A 156 9.02 0.38 36.88
CA LYS A 156 8.31 0.31 35.58
C LYS A 156 9.29 0.25 34.43
N ILE A 157 9.23 -0.82 33.65
CA ILE A 157 10.05 -0.99 32.45
C ILE A 157 9.10 -1.00 31.25
N ASN A 158 9.35 -0.11 30.30
CA ASN A 158 8.58 -0.02 29.07
C ASN A 158 9.54 -0.11 27.89
N LEU A 159 9.42 -1.16 27.11
CA LEU A 159 10.16 -1.38 25.88
C LEU A 159 9.19 -1.38 24.72
N GLY A 160 9.59 -0.78 23.61
CA GLY A 160 8.80 -0.82 22.39
C GLY A 160 9.63 -0.40 21.20
N GLY A 161 9.36 -1.01 20.08
CA GLY A 161 10.02 -0.70 18.82
C GLY A 161 9.17 -1.08 17.63
N ARG A 162 9.57 -0.50 16.50
CA ARG A 162 8.98 -0.74 15.20
C ARG A 162 10.08 -0.82 14.15
N LEU A 163 10.03 -1.85 13.34
CA LEU A 163 10.84 -1.99 12.14
C LEU A 163 9.91 -1.97 10.94
N GLU A 164 10.26 -1.17 9.94
CA GLU A 164 9.55 -1.10 8.67
C GLU A 164 10.52 -1.38 7.54
N ASP A 165 10.09 -2.23 6.62
CA ASP A 165 10.76 -2.52 5.37
C ASP A 165 9.81 -2.17 4.22
N THR A 166 10.19 -1.17 3.43
CA THR A 166 9.42 -0.70 2.29
C THR A 166 10.25 -0.92 1.04
N LYS A 167 9.70 -1.64 0.08
CA LYS A 167 10.25 -1.75 -1.26
C LYS A 167 9.30 -1.05 -2.21
N GLU A 168 9.84 -0.19 -3.03
CA GLU A 168 9.07 0.58 -4.01
C GLU A 168 9.83 0.65 -5.33
N PRO A 169 9.13 0.81 -6.46
CA PRO A 169 9.77 1.06 -7.73
C PRO A 169 10.65 2.30 -7.64
N ASN A 170 11.84 2.26 -8.23
CA ASN A 170 12.72 3.43 -8.29
C ASN A 170 12.18 4.46 -9.29
N THR A 171 11.14 5.18 -8.89
CA THR A 171 10.44 6.16 -9.71
C THR A 171 10.81 7.58 -9.30
N LYS A 172 12.09 7.92 -9.42
CA LYS A 172 12.56 9.28 -9.11
C LYS A 172 11.99 10.37 -10.02
N SER A 173 11.30 10.01 -11.10
CA SER A 173 10.59 10.96 -11.95
C SER A 173 9.36 10.26 -12.55
N ASN A 174 8.21 10.71 -12.12
CA ASN A 174 6.95 10.66 -12.87
C ASN A 174 6.71 9.41 -13.74
N LEU A 175 6.72 8.21 -13.14
CA LEU A 175 6.29 7.01 -13.85
C LEU A 175 4.88 7.21 -14.43
N PHE A 176 4.09 8.02 -13.76
CA PHE A 176 2.74 8.34 -14.19
C PHE A 176 2.68 9.43 -15.25
N THR A 177 3.68 10.34 -15.36
CA THR A 177 3.62 11.42 -16.35
C THR A 177 3.62 10.92 -17.80
N PRO A 178 4.47 9.95 -18.23
CA PRO A 178 4.38 9.41 -19.58
C PRO A 178 3.13 8.57 -19.83
N ILE A 179 2.56 7.99 -18.79
CA ILE A 179 1.35 7.15 -18.86
C ILE A 179 0.11 8.03 -18.92
N PHE A 180 0.13 9.18 -18.22
CA PHE A 180 -1.03 10.04 -18.04
C PHE A 180 -1.08 11.26 -18.99
N PHE A 181 0.02 11.61 -19.66
CA PHE A 181 0.13 12.85 -20.44
C PHE A 181 0.78 12.71 -21.82
N LYS A 182 0.74 11.52 -22.40
CA LYS A 182 1.11 11.35 -23.83
C LYS A 182 -0.10 11.15 -24.67
#